data_5334fb39e2e8298ed041a439aa174c55
#
_entry.id   5334fb39e2e8298ed041a439aa174c55
#
_cell.length_a   1.000
_cell.length_b   1.000
_cell.length_c   1.000
_cell.angle_alpha   90.00
_cell.angle_beta   90.00
_cell.angle_gamma   90.00
#
_symmetry.space_group_name_H-M   'P 1'
#
loop_
_entity.id
_entity.type
_entity.pdbx_description
1 polymer ?
#
loop_
_entity_poly.entity_id
_entity_poly.type
_entity_poly.pdbx_seq_one_letter_code
_entity_poly.pdbx_strand_id
1 'polypeptide(L)'
;MVLHPLFVHLHIAFLLMAFLAMWYWLLKGLSSSVFEDRIYRFARACTWLGVVFVALSMIVGVRDGFTGRYAHWNGHQGGWLFVKAGLASLLLVLYGVFLYLSSKKPRYLQEEPRLLAGCMITQTAGMAIVATITAIGTMLVYYPSLLPDFSK
;
A
#
# COMPACT_ATOMS: atom_id res chain seq x y z
N MET A 1 -6.05 13.07 -20.24
CA MET A 1 -5.69 11.65 -19.99
C MET A 1 -5.83 11.39 -18.50
N VAL A 2 -6.53 10.34 -18.10
CA VAL A 2 -6.81 10.03 -16.69
C VAL A 2 -5.70 9.13 -16.17
N LEU A 3 -4.67 9.72 -15.56
CA LEU A 3 -3.49 8.99 -15.06
C LEU A 3 -3.68 8.40 -13.65
N HIS A 4 -4.54 9.05 -12.83
CA HIS A 4 -4.74 8.63 -11.44
C HIS A 4 -5.21 7.17 -11.30
N PRO A 5 -6.26 6.70 -12.00
CA PRO A 5 -6.66 5.30 -11.92
C PRO A 5 -5.56 4.32 -12.33
N LEU A 6 -4.76 4.66 -13.34
CA LEU A 6 -3.64 3.82 -13.77
C LEU A 6 -2.65 3.59 -12.63
N PHE A 7 -2.20 4.67 -11.97
CA PHE A 7 -1.26 4.55 -10.86
C PHE A 7 -1.87 3.84 -9.65
N VAL A 8 -3.18 4.03 -9.40
CA VAL A 8 -3.90 3.30 -8.36
C VAL A 8 -3.88 1.80 -8.63
N HIS A 9 -4.21 1.35 -9.84
CA HIS A 9 -4.18 -0.08 -10.16
C HIS A 9 -2.78 -0.67 -10.11
N LEU A 10 -1.78 0.07 -10.56
CA LEU A 10 -0.38 -0.38 -10.52
C LEU A 10 0.12 -0.56 -9.08
N HIS A 11 -0.11 0.41 -8.19
CA HIS A 11 0.35 0.23 -6.81
C HIS A 11 -0.38 -0.91 -6.10
N ILE A 12 -1.69 -1.08 -6.30
CA ILE A 12 -2.45 -2.20 -5.74
C ILE A 12 -1.86 -3.52 -6.23
N ALA A 13 -1.64 -3.67 -7.54
CA ALA A 13 -1.10 -4.90 -8.12
C ALA A 13 0.29 -5.24 -7.56
N PHE A 14 1.22 -4.27 -7.54
CA PHE A 14 2.57 -4.51 -7.02
C PHE A 14 2.59 -4.80 -5.52
N LEU A 15 1.80 -4.09 -4.71
CA LEU A 15 1.75 -4.32 -3.26
C LEU A 15 1.07 -5.66 -2.93
N LEU A 16 0.05 -6.05 -3.67
CA LEU A 16 -0.57 -7.37 -3.54
C LEU A 16 0.41 -8.50 -3.89
N MET A 17 1.14 -8.35 -5.01
CA MET A 17 2.17 -9.32 -5.39
C MET A 17 3.29 -9.40 -4.35
N ALA A 18 3.70 -8.27 -3.79
CA ALA A 18 4.70 -8.23 -2.71
C ALA A 18 4.21 -8.97 -1.46
N PHE A 19 2.98 -8.72 -1.04
CA PHE A 19 2.33 -9.38 0.09
C PHE A 19 2.26 -10.90 -0.11
N LEU A 20 1.72 -11.35 -1.25
CA LEU A 20 1.60 -12.78 -1.56
C LEU A 20 2.97 -13.46 -1.64
N ALA A 21 3.95 -12.83 -2.29
CA ALA A 21 5.30 -13.37 -2.40
C ALA A 21 5.99 -13.48 -1.04
N MET A 22 5.79 -12.50 -0.14
CA MET A 22 6.37 -12.52 1.20
C MET A 22 5.77 -13.61 2.08
N TRP A 23 4.44 -13.79 2.04
CA TRP A 23 3.76 -14.87 2.72
C TRP A 23 4.13 -16.24 2.15
N TYR A 24 4.20 -16.38 0.82
CA TYR A 24 4.65 -17.61 0.18
C TYR A 24 6.09 -17.97 0.58
N TRP A 25 7.00 -16.99 0.59
CA TRP A 25 8.37 -17.16 1.03
C TRP A 25 8.46 -17.69 2.47
N LEU A 26 7.67 -17.09 3.38
CA LEU A 26 7.63 -17.52 4.79
C LEU A 26 7.07 -18.93 4.93
N LEU A 27 5.90 -19.19 4.38
CA LEU A 27 5.22 -20.49 4.51
C LEU A 27 6.06 -21.62 3.90
N LYS A 28 6.63 -21.40 2.73
CA LYS A 28 7.53 -22.34 2.08
C LYS A 28 8.79 -22.59 2.93
N GLY A 29 9.39 -21.53 3.43
CA GLY A 29 10.58 -21.63 4.30
C GLY A 29 10.31 -22.43 5.57
N LEU A 30 9.16 -22.22 6.21
CA LEU A 30 8.76 -22.97 7.41
C LEU A 30 8.46 -24.45 7.10
N SER A 31 7.88 -24.74 5.92
CA SER A 31 7.53 -26.12 5.52
C SER A 31 8.73 -26.93 5.05
N SER A 32 9.64 -26.33 4.29
CA SER A 32 10.76 -27.04 3.64
C SER A 32 12.11 -26.79 4.29
N SER A 33 12.16 -25.93 5.31
CA SER A 33 13.41 -25.42 5.93
C SER A 33 14.37 -24.76 4.91
N VAL A 34 13.87 -24.41 3.71
CA VAL A 34 14.61 -23.75 2.64
C VAL A 34 13.94 -22.43 2.28
N PHE A 35 14.59 -21.34 2.58
CA PHE A 35 14.12 -20.00 2.26
C PHE A 35 14.72 -19.53 0.94
N GLU A 36 13.88 -19.30 -0.07
CA GLU A 36 14.32 -18.92 -1.41
C GLU A 36 14.60 -17.42 -1.53
N ASP A 37 15.86 -17.06 -1.68
CA ASP A 37 16.31 -15.67 -1.83
C ASP A 37 15.68 -14.95 -3.05
N ARG A 38 15.37 -15.69 -4.13
CA ARG A 38 14.73 -15.14 -5.33
C ARG A 38 13.33 -14.59 -5.03
N ILE A 39 12.52 -15.33 -4.27
CA ILE A 39 11.15 -14.92 -3.91
C ILE A 39 11.20 -13.70 -2.99
N TYR A 40 12.10 -13.69 -2.03
CA TYR A 40 12.31 -12.56 -1.14
C TYR A 40 12.72 -11.29 -1.90
N ARG A 41 13.67 -11.38 -2.83
CA ARG A 41 14.08 -10.25 -3.68
C ARG A 41 12.96 -9.76 -4.56
N PHE A 42 12.15 -10.68 -5.11
CA PHE A 42 10.97 -10.32 -5.88
C PHE A 42 9.95 -9.55 -5.03
N ALA A 43 9.64 -10.02 -3.83
CA ALA A 43 8.73 -9.32 -2.90
C ALA A 43 9.21 -7.89 -2.60
N ARG A 44 10.51 -7.71 -2.34
CA ARG A 44 11.12 -6.38 -2.13
C ARG A 44 11.02 -5.49 -3.37
N ALA A 45 11.31 -6.01 -4.55
CA ALA A 45 11.22 -5.26 -5.80
C ALA A 45 9.77 -4.79 -6.06
N CYS A 46 8.80 -5.69 -5.86
CA CYS A 46 7.39 -5.34 -5.96
C CYS A 46 6.97 -4.29 -4.93
N THR A 47 7.44 -4.39 -3.68
CA THR A 47 7.16 -3.36 -2.66
C THR A 47 7.73 -2.01 -3.08
N TRP A 48 8.97 -1.97 -3.58
CA TRP A 48 9.60 -0.73 -4.02
C TRP A 48 8.83 -0.07 -5.16
N LEU A 49 8.46 -0.84 -6.18
CA LEU A 49 7.62 -0.36 -7.29
C LEU A 49 6.25 0.12 -6.78
N GLY A 50 5.63 -0.64 -5.89
CA GLY A 50 4.37 -0.25 -5.27
C GLY A 50 4.45 1.10 -4.54
N VAL A 51 5.50 1.33 -3.76
CA VAL A 51 5.76 2.61 -3.07
C VAL A 51 5.91 3.77 -4.05
N VAL A 52 6.66 3.57 -5.13
CA VAL A 52 6.80 4.59 -6.19
C VAL A 52 5.44 4.94 -6.78
N PHE A 53 4.62 3.94 -7.11
CA PHE A 53 3.29 4.18 -7.68
C PHE A 53 2.29 4.75 -6.66
N VAL A 54 2.42 4.47 -5.36
CA VAL A 54 1.65 5.17 -4.31
C VAL A 54 2.00 6.66 -4.33
N ALA A 55 3.28 7.01 -4.35
CA ALA A 55 3.72 8.41 -4.38
C ALA A 55 3.21 9.14 -5.63
N LEU A 56 3.32 8.51 -6.81
CA LEU A 56 2.79 9.07 -8.06
C LEU A 56 1.26 9.23 -8.01
N SER A 57 0.55 8.23 -7.47
CA SER A 57 -0.90 8.28 -7.28
C SER A 57 -1.32 9.42 -6.35
N MET A 58 -0.55 9.67 -5.27
CA MET A 58 -0.80 10.81 -4.37
C MET A 58 -0.65 12.15 -5.08
N ILE A 59 0.44 12.35 -5.83
CA ILE A 59 0.70 13.60 -6.57
C ILE A 59 -0.45 13.89 -7.55
N VAL A 60 -0.83 12.88 -8.34
CA VAL A 60 -1.92 13.04 -9.31
C VAL A 60 -3.28 13.17 -8.61
N GLY A 61 -3.51 12.45 -7.52
CA GLY A 61 -4.74 12.52 -6.72
C GLY A 61 -4.95 13.90 -6.08
N VAL A 62 -3.89 14.52 -5.57
CA VAL A 62 -3.93 15.90 -5.06
C VAL A 62 -4.35 16.87 -6.17
N ARG A 63 -3.73 16.78 -7.34
CA ARG A 63 -4.09 17.58 -8.51
C ARG A 63 -5.56 17.39 -8.90
N ASP A 64 -6.02 16.14 -9.00
CA ASP A 64 -7.38 15.81 -9.41
C ASP A 64 -8.42 16.33 -8.39
N GLY A 65 -8.08 16.36 -7.09
CA GLY A 65 -8.90 16.95 -6.04
C GLY A 65 -9.02 18.48 -6.15
N PHE A 66 -8.00 19.19 -6.62
CA PHE A 66 -8.07 20.62 -6.90
C PHE A 66 -8.88 20.92 -8.17
N THR A 67 -8.84 20.05 -9.16
CA THR A 67 -9.63 20.22 -10.41
C THR A 67 -11.08 19.75 -10.25
N GLY A 68 -11.45 19.13 -9.13
CA GLY A 68 -12.78 18.64 -8.84
C GLY A 68 -13.25 17.51 -9.75
N ARG A 69 -12.34 16.74 -10.35
CA ARG A 69 -12.69 15.71 -11.35
C ARG A 69 -13.54 14.58 -10.79
N TYR A 70 -13.27 14.11 -9.57
CA TYR A 70 -14.01 13.03 -8.90
C TYR A 70 -14.60 13.50 -7.57
N ALA A 71 -13.81 14.23 -6.78
CA ALA A 71 -14.20 14.86 -5.52
C ALA A 71 -13.37 16.12 -5.33
N HIS A 72 -13.94 17.15 -4.73
CA HIS A 72 -13.26 18.43 -4.54
C HIS A 72 -12.81 18.58 -3.09
N TRP A 73 -11.57 19.08 -2.86
CA TRP A 73 -11.04 19.31 -1.50
C TRP A 73 -11.95 20.19 -0.63
N ASN A 74 -12.56 21.19 -1.25
CA ASN A 74 -13.50 22.13 -0.57
C ASN A 74 -14.96 21.66 -0.66
N GLY A 75 -15.23 20.49 -1.22
CA GLY A 75 -16.56 19.93 -1.34
C GLY A 75 -16.96 19.08 -0.13
N HIS A 76 -18.21 18.65 -0.12
CA HIS A 76 -18.81 17.74 0.86
C HIS A 76 -17.96 16.49 1.18
N GLN A 77 -17.17 16.03 0.22
CA GLN A 77 -16.33 14.83 0.36
C GLN A 77 -14.86 15.15 0.66
N GLY A 78 -14.52 16.43 0.88
CA GLY A 78 -13.14 16.86 1.12
C GLY A 78 -12.50 16.16 2.32
N GLY A 79 -13.25 15.95 3.40
CA GLY A 79 -12.79 15.21 4.57
C GLY A 79 -12.28 13.79 4.23
N TRP A 80 -12.97 13.09 3.34
CA TRP A 80 -12.55 11.76 2.89
C TRP A 80 -11.30 11.78 2.03
N LEU A 81 -11.06 12.84 1.27
CA LEU A 81 -9.79 13.04 0.55
C LEU A 81 -8.63 13.23 1.52
N PHE A 82 -8.83 13.97 2.63
CA PHE A 82 -7.82 14.09 3.68
C PHE A 82 -7.54 12.76 4.38
N VAL A 83 -8.58 11.98 4.70
CA VAL A 83 -8.42 10.62 5.26
C VAL A 83 -7.60 9.74 4.31
N LYS A 84 -7.92 9.73 3.01
CA LYS A 84 -7.16 8.98 2.00
C LYS A 84 -5.71 9.42 1.93
N ALA A 85 -5.45 10.72 1.92
CA ALA A 85 -4.09 11.26 1.89
C ALA A 85 -3.29 10.87 3.14
N GLY A 86 -3.92 10.94 4.32
CA GLY A 86 -3.31 10.50 5.58
C GLY A 86 -2.97 8.99 5.57
N LEU A 87 -3.91 8.15 5.13
CA LEU A 87 -3.68 6.70 5.00
C LEU A 87 -2.59 6.39 3.97
N ALA A 88 -2.54 7.10 2.84
CA ALA A 88 -1.48 6.92 1.85
C ALA A 88 -0.11 7.34 2.38
N SER A 89 -0.03 8.40 3.18
CA SER A 89 1.20 8.82 3.86
C SER A 89 1.65 7.77 4.88
N LEU A 90 0.72 7.23 5.69
CA LEU A 90 1.00 6.13 6.62
C LEU A 90 1.48 4.88 5.88
N LEU A 91 0.90 4.58 4.73
CA LEU A 91 1.30 3.46 3.88
C LEU A 91 2.75 3.60 3.40
N LEU A 92 3.16 4.81 2.98
CA LEU A 92 4.56 5.09 2.58
C LEU A 92 5.52 4.86 3.74
N VAL A 93 5.16 5.28 4.96
CA VAL A 93 5.98 5.04 6.17
C VAL A 93 6.09 3.55 6.45
N LEU A 94 4.97 2.81 6.48
CA LEU A 94 4.96 1.38 6.77
C LEU A 94 5.79 0.57 5.76
N TYR A 95 5.61 0.83 4.47
CA TYR A 95 6.41 0.14 3.46
C TYR A 95 7.86 0.62 3.43
N GLY A 96 8.14 1.86 3.81
CA GLY A 96 9.50 2.34 4.06
C GLY A 96 10.18 1.56 5.19
N VAL A 97 9.46 1.34 6.30
CA VAL A 97 9.93 0.47 7.41
C VAL A 97 10.17 -0.96 6.92
N PHE A 98 9.22 -1.54 6.16
CA PHE A 98 9.40 -2.86 5.57
C PHE A 98 10.65 -2.92 4.69
N LEU A 99 10.87 -1.97 3.78
CA LEU A 99 12.03 -1.94 2.91
C LEU A 99 13.34 -1.80 3.70
N TYR A 100 13.33 -1.01 4.78
CA TYR A 100 14.46 -0.88 5.69
C TYR A 100 14.76 -2.20 6.41
N LEU A 101 13.77 -2.81 7.07
CA LEU A 101 13.92 -4.08 7.77
C LEU A 101 14.35 -5.20 6.81
N SER A 102 13.71 -5.27 5.64
CA SER A 102 14.00 -6.27 4.62
C SER A 102 15.29 -6.01 3.82
N SER A 103 16.00 -4.90 4.08
CA SER A 103 17.33 -4.68 3.51
C SER A 103 18.37 -5.67 4.05
N LYS A 104 18.12 -6.26 5.21
CA LYS A 104 18.90 -7.36 5.75
C LYS A 104 18.80 -8.57 4.81
N LYS A 105 19.85 -9.37 4.79
CA LYS A 105 19.85 -10.60 3.99
C LYS A 105 18.78 -11.56 4.51
N PRO A 106 18.15 -12.40 3.66
CA PRO A 106 17.12 -13.36 4.10
C PRO A 106 17.54 -14.23 5.29
N ARG A 107 18.78 -14.67 5.31
CA ARG A 107 19.36 -15.43 6.43
C ARG A 107 19.25 -14.69 7.77
N TYR A 108 19.40 -13.36 7.76
CA TYR A 108 19.21 -12.54 8.95
C TYR A 108 17.78 -12.58 9.49
N LEU A 109 16.80 -12.57 8.58
CA LEU A 109 15.39 -12.68 8.97
C LEU A 109 15.05 -14.02 9.61
N GLN A 110 15.74 -15.09 9.22
CA GLN A 110 15.55 -16.43 9.81
C GLN A 110 16.16 -16.52 11.21
N GLU A 111 17.29 -15.87 11.42
CA GLU A 111 18.02 -15.88 12.69
C GLU A 111 17.42 -14.90 13.72
N GLU A 112 16.68 -13.89 13.28
CA GLU A 112 16.09 -12.86 14.13
C GLU A 112 14.54 -12.84 14.04
N PRO A 113 13.82 -13.60 14.88
CA PRO A 113 12.35 -13.68 14.82
C PRO A 113 11.64 -12.34 14.97
N ARG A 114 12.23 -11.41 15.73
CA ARG A 114 11.65 -10.05 15.90
C ARG A 114 11.69 -9.25 14.63
N LEU A 115 12.76 -9.35 13.86
CA LEU A 115 12.91 -8.68 12.58
C LEU A 115 11.95 -9.27 11.54
N LEU A 116 11.83 -10.60 11.51
CA LEU A 116 10.87 -11.31 10.67
C LEU A 116 9.43 -10.89 11.01
N ALA A 117 9.06 -10.91 12.29
CA ALA A 117 7.74 -10.48 12.74
C ALA A 117 7.46 -9.02 12.33
N GLY A 118 8.42 -8.11 12.51
CA GLY A 118 8.30 -6.72 12.06
C GLY A 118 8.04 -6.62 10.55
N CYS A 119 8.75 -7.38 9.73
CA CYS A 119 8.54 -7.42 8.28
C CYS A 119 7.14 -7.93 7.92
N MET A 120 6.65 -8.98 8.58
CA MET A 120 5.34 -9.56 8.30
C MET A 120 4.20 -8.64 8.77
N ILE A 121 4.35 -8.02 9.94
CA ILE A 121 3.38 -7.05 10.48
C ILE A 121 3.27 -5.83 9.55
N THR A 122 4.38 -5.24 9.15
CA THR A 122 4.36 -4.06 8.26
C THR A 122 3.76 -4.39 6.90
N GLN A 123 4.04 -5.58 6.35
CA GLN A 123 3.49 -6.02 5.07
C GLN A 123 1.97 -6.27 5.17
N THR A 124 1.52 -6.90 6.25
CA THR A 124 0.09 -7.20 6.46
C THR A 124 -0.71 -5.93 6.77
N ALA A 125 -0.21 -5.08 7.67
CA ALA A 125 -0.83 -3.80 7.98
C ALA A 125 -0.89 -2.87 6.75
N GLY A 126 0.20 -2.83 5.97
CA GLY A 126 0.22 -2.09 4.71
C GLY A 126 -0.85 -2.56 3.73
N MET A 127 -1.02 -3.88 3.56
CA MET A 127 -2.06 -4.42 2.68
C MET A 127 -3.48 -4.11 3.17
N ALA A 128 -3.72 -4.13 4.48
CA ALA A 128 -5.00 -3.71 5.06
C ALA A 128 -5.31 -2.22 4.76
N ILE A 129 -4.30 -1.35 4.85
CA ILE A 129 -4.45 0.07 4.49
C ILE A 129 -4.73 0.23 2.99
N VAL A 130 -4.06 -0.52 2.11
CA VAL A 130 -4.33 -0.51 0.66
C VAL A 130 -5.80 -0.85 0.40
N ALA A 131 -6.32 -1.92 1.02
CA ALA A 131 -7.72 -2.32 0.89
C ALA A 131 -8.67 -1.20 1.36
N THR A 132 -8.38 -0.57 2.49
CA THR A 132 -9.18 0.55 3.04
C THR A 132 -9.18 1.77 2.09
N ILE A 133 -8.00 2.20 1.61
CA ILE A 133 -7.89 3.32 0.66
C ILE A 133 -8.67 3.02 -0.62
N THR A 134 -8.60 1.78 -1.11
CA THR A 134 -9.31 1.34 -2.32
C THR A 134 -10.81 1.38 -2.09
N ALA A 135 -11.31 0.88 -0.96
CA ALA A 135 -12.72 0.91 -0.60
C ALA A 135 -13.25 2.35 -0.53
N ILE A 136 -12.56 3.25 0.19
CA ILE A 136 -12.91 4.68 0.24
C ILE A 136 -12.90 5.29 -1.16
N GLY A 137 -11.90 4.99 -1.98
CA GLY A 137 -11.82 5.48 -3.35
C GLY A 137 -12.99 5.04 -4.23
N THR A 138 -13.39 3.78 -4.11
CA THR A 138 -14.55 3.24 -4.80
C THR A 138 -15.84 3.93 -4.34
N MET A 139 -16.02 4.10 -3.02
CA MET A 139 -17.20 4.80 -2.48
C MET A 139 -17.26 6.26 -2.96
N LEU A 140 -16.15 6.98 -2.98
CA LEU A 140 -16.11 8.38 -3.46
C LEU A 140 -16.55 8.52 -4.93
N VAL A 141 -16.25 7.54 -5.76
CA VAL A 141 -16.54 7.59 -7.21
C VAL A 141 -17.94 7.06 -7.53
N TYR A 142 -18.32 5.92 -6.95
CA TYR A 142 -19.54 5.20 -7.35
C TYR A 142 -20.69 5.34 -6.36
N TYR A 143 -20.41 5.58 -5.09
CA TYR A 143 -21.41 5.58 -4.01
C TYR A 143 -21.24 6.77 -3.05
N PRO A 144 -21.13 8.02 -3.55
CA PRO A 144 -20.81 9.17 -2.70
C PRO A 144 -21.83 9.43 -1.61
N SER A 145 -23.10 9.04 -1.82
CA SER A 145 -24.19 9.20 -0.85
C SER A 145 -24.07 8.27 0.38
N LEU A 146 -23.26 7.22 0.30
CA LEU A 146 -23.05 6.29 1.42
C LEU A 146 -21.99 6.79 2.40
N LEU A 147 -21.19 7.79 2.02
CA LEU A 147 -20.16 8.36 2.87
C LEU A 147 -20.74 9.40 3.81
N PRO A 148 -20.44 9.35 5.13
CA PRO A 148 -20.82 10.40 6.06
C PRO A 148 -20.28 11.76 5.65
N ASP A 149 -21.07 12.80 5.94
CA ASP A 149 -20.66 14.18 5.69
C ASP A 149 -19.86 14.72 6.89
N PHE A 150 -18.62 15.13 6.65
CA PHE A 150 -17.76 15.76 7.67
C PHE A 150 -18.00 17.27 7.83
N SER A 151 -18.92 17.85 7.06
CA SER A 151 -19.20 19.30 7.11
C SER A 151 -20.24 19.68 8.19
N LYS A 152 -20.76 18.70 8.94
CA LYS A 152 -21.71 18.89 10.02
C LYS A 152 -21.06 18.87 11.37
#